data_3d9aff4edae5cac7f632c07526e2c159
#
_entry.id   3d9aff4edae5cac7f632c07526e2c159
#
_cell.length_a   1.000
_cell.length_b   1.000
_cell.length_c   1.000
_cell.angle_alpha   90.00
_cell.angle_beta   90.00
_cell.angle_gamma   90.00
#
_symmetry.space_group_name_H-M   'P 1'
#
loop_
_entity.id
_entity.type
_entity.pdbx_description
1 polymer ?
#
loop_
_entity_poly.entity_id
_entity_poly.type
_entity_poly.pdbx_seq_one_letter_code
_entity_poly.pdbx_strand_id
1 'polypeptide(L)'
;MHTLGQRQPPIINAESQHHFPVLEDIGVSGEKDQVRLQQMMAPDLRPETYVYCTFQDHRLPVDLSPICTFRETEGLTAIVERSQAIQAKVPYIFEAKLITLTVHSSLEAIGFLAMIATALAKAGIPCNAVAAFHHDHLFIPVERADDAFSLLNALSHSSAPAAS
;
A
#
# COMPACT_ATOMS: atom_id res chain seq x y z
N MET A 1 -20.99 -57.77 36.53
CA MET A 1 -20.37 -57.44 35.22
C MET A 1 -21.19 -56.36 34.63
N HIS A 2 -20.76 -55.11 34.78
CA HIS A 2 -21.41 -53.92 34.15
C HIS A 2 -20.53 -53.43 33.00
N THR A 3 -21.05 -53.57 31.79
CA THR A 3 -20.43 -53.12 30.56
C THR A 3 -20.60 -51.62 30.48
N LEU A 4 -19.48 -50.87 30.57
CA LEU A 4 -19.41 -49.45 30.34
C LEU A 4 -19.52 -49.17 28.82
N GLY A 5 -20.66 -48.62 28.41
CA GLY A 5 -20.86 -48.13 27.05
C GLY A 5 -19.99 -46.90 26.80
N GLN A 6 -19.05 -47.04 25.88
CA GLN A 6 -18.26 -45.90 25.34
C GLN A 6 -19.20 -45.00 24.52
N ARG A 7 -19.45 -43.79 25.02
CA ARG A 7 -20.08 -42.72 24.21
C ARG A 7 -19.00 -42.12 23.32
N GLN A 8 -19.14 -42.29 22.01
CA GLN A 8 -18.36 -41.54 21.04
C GLN A 8 -18.70 -40.04 21.17
N PRO A 9 -17.70 -39.15 21.09
CA PRO A 9 -17.96 -37.70 21.03
C PRO A 9 -18.67 -37.33 19.72
N PRO A 10 -19.49 -36.26 19.71
CA PRO A 10 -20.20 -35.84 18.51
C PRO A 10 -19.21 -35.41 17.44
N ILE A 11 -19.42 -35.93 16.23
CA ILE A 11 -18.73 -35.47 15.02
C ILE A 11 -19.14 -34.00 14.78
N ILE A 12 -18.22 -33.09 15.04
CA ILE A 12 -18.39 -31.69 14.67
C ILE A 12 -18.22 -31.64 13.15
N ASN A 13 -19.32 -31.53 12.41
CA ASN A 13 -19.27 -31.21 10.99
C ASN A 13 -18.66 -29.82 10.85
N ALA A 14 -17.42 -29.76 10.38
CA ALA A 14 -16.68 -28.52 10.03
C ALA A 14 -17.12 -28.02 8.65
N GLU A 15 -18.41 -27.69 8.48
CA GLU A 15 -18.94 -27.01 7.29
C GLU A 15 -19.89 -25.87 7.67
N SER A 16 -19.48 -25.00 8.59
CA SER A 16 -19.97 -23.64 8.55
C SER A 16 -18.96 -22.85 7.71
N GLN A 17 -19.16 -22.87 6.40
CA GLN A 17 -18.57 -21.87 5.50
C GLN A 17 -19.08 -20.51 5.98
N HIS A 18 -18.29 -19.82 6.80
CA HIS A 18 -18.52 -18.43 7.10
C HIS A 18 -18.28 -17.66 5.80
N HIS A 19 -19.35 -17.51 5.02
CA HIS A 19 -19.36 -16.63 3.85
C HIS A 19 -19.26 -15.20 4.39
N PHE A 20 -18.02 -14.66 4.41
CA PHE A 20 -17.82 -13.23 4.63
C PHE A 20 -18.27 -12.52 3.34
N PRO A 21 -19.12 -11.48 3.41
CA PRO A 21 -19.48 -10.72 2.23
C PRO A 21 -18.23 -10.13 1.59
N VAL A 22 -18.08 -10.32 0.28
CA VAL A 22 -17.04 -9.64 -0.49
C VAL A 22 -17.38 -8.15 -0.52
N LEU A 23 -16.39 -7.27 -0.35
CA LEU A 23 -16.62 -5.81 -0.28
C LEU A 23 -17.30 -5.27 -1.54
N GLU A 24 -17.16 -5.94 -2.69
CA GLU A 24 -17.88 -5.63 -3.93
C GLU A 24 -19.40 -5.72 -3.78
N ASP A 25 -19.91 -6.64 -2.96
CA ASP A 25 -21.33 -6.82 -2.71
C ASP A 25 -21.93 -5.63 -1.94
N ILE A 26 -21.11 -4.82 -1.30
CA ILE A 26 -21.51 -3.60 -0.57
C ILE A 26 -21.23 -2.32 -1.35
N GLY A 27 -20.91 -2.42 -2.65
CA GLY A 27 -20.80 -1.27 -3.56
C GLY A 27 -19.54 -0.42 -3.41
N VAL A 28 -18.48 -0.95 -2.81
CA VAL A 28 -17.18 -0.28 -2.67
C VAL A 28 -16.26 -0.71 -3.82
N SER A 29 -16.58 -0.31 -5.05
CA SER A 29 -15.69 -0.49 -6.20
C SER A 29 -15.04 0.85 -6.58
N GLY A 30 -13.70 0.87 -6.71
CA GLY A 30 -12.98 2.05 -7.18
C GLY A 30 -13.12 2.26 -8.69
N GLU A 31 -12.69 3.43 -9.19
CA GLU A 31 -12.64 3.75 -10.62
C GLU A 31 -11.64 2.84 -11.35
N LYS A 32 -11.97 2.40 -12.55
CA LYS A 32 -11.11 1.54 -13.40
C LYS A 32 -10.60 2.25 -14.65
N ASP A 33 -11.28 3.30 -15.09
CA ASP A 33 -10.90 4.06 -16.29
C ASP A 33 -9.65 4.89 -16.03
N GLN A 34 -8.58 4.60 -16.78
CA GLN A 34 -7.28 5.24 -16.60
C GLN A 34 -7.32 6.76 -16.81
N VAL A 35 -8.11 7.24 -17.77
CA VAL A 35 -8.21 8.69 -18.07
C VAL A 35 -8.93 9.41 -16.93
N ARG A 36 -10.01 8.82 -16.41
CA ARG A 36 -10.72 9.35 -15.25
C ARG A 36 -9.86 9.34 -14.01
N LEU A 37 -9.14 8.24 -13.75
CA LEU A 37 -8.20 8.14 -12.63
C LEU A 37 -7.15 9.25 -12.70
N GLN A 38 -6.58 9.50 -13.88
CA GLN A 38 -5.61 10.58 -14.09
C GLN A 38 -6.23 11.96 -13.82
N GLN A 39 -7.44 12.23 -14.34
CA GLN A 39 -8.11 13.52 -14.18
C GLN A 39 -8.59 13.77 -12.75
N MET A 40 -8.97 12.72 -12.02
CA MET A 40 -9.45 12.81 -10.63
C MET A 40 -8.32 12.71 -9.61
N MET A 41 -7.12 12.34 -10.04
CA MET A 41 -5.97 12.21 -9.16
C MET A 41 -5.64 13.55 -8.51
N ALA A 42 -5.60 13.56 -7.18
CA ALA A 42 -5.13 14.70 -6.39
C ALA A 42 -3.96 14.23 -5.52
N PRO A 43 -2.71 14.53 -5.89
CA PRO A 43 -1.55 14.19 -5.08
C PRO A 43 -1.58 14.93 -3.75
N ASP A 44 -1.33 14.21 -2.64
CA ASP A 44 -1.19 14.75 -1.29
C ASP A 44 0.21 14.42 -0.76
N LEU A 45 1.05 15.43 -0.62
CA LEU A 45 2.43 15.30 -0.12
C LEU A 45 2.42 15.43 1.42
N ARG A 46 2.79 14.33 2.09
CA ARG A 46 2.88 14.30 3.55
C ARG A 46 4.14 15.02 4.06
N PRO A 47 4.02 15.77 5.16
CA PRO A 47 5.16 16.49 5.74
C PRO A 47 6.19 15.57 6.38
N GLU A 48 5.78 14.38 6.86
CA GLU A 48 6.64 13.42 7.53
C GLU A 48 7.67 12.83 6.57
N THR A 49 8.79 12.39 7.13
CA THR A 49 9.79 11.58 6.41
C THR A 49 9.65 10.13 6.85
N TYR A 50 9.60 9.23 5.89
CA TYR A 50 9.47 7.79 6.08
C TYR A 50 10.78 7.09 5.74
N VAL A 51 11.02 5.95 6.39
CA VAL A 51 12.22 5.13 6.21
C VAL A 51 11.86 3.65 6.18
N TYR A 52 12.74 2.85 5.57
CA TYR A 52 12.57 1.41 5.44
C TYR A 52 13.46 0.70 6.45
N CYS A 53 12.85 -0.13 7.28
CA CYS A 53 13.50 -1.00 8.26
C CYS A 53 13.27 -2.47 7.88
N THR A 54 14.18 -3.35 8.28
CA THR A 54 14.00 -4.81 8.14
C THR A 54 14.35 -5.52 9.46
N PHE A 55 13.59 -6.57 9.79
CA PHE A 55 13.73 -7.36 11.01
C PHE A 55 13.84 -8.85 10.63
N GLN A 56 15.05 -9.40 10.74
CA GLN A 56 15.36 -10.78 10.35
C GLN A 56 14.60 -11.83 11.18
N ASP A 57 14.26 -11.52 12.42
CA ASP A 57 13.47 -12.39 13.31
C ASP A 57 11.94 -12.31 13.05
N HIS A 58 11.52 -11.55 12.03
CA HIS A 58 10.12 -11.31 11.67
C HIS A 58 9.27 -10.67 12.78
N ARG A 59 9.88 -9.98 13.74
CA ARG A 59 9.20 -9.32 14.85
C ARG A 59 9.32 -7.83 14.77
N LEU A 60 8.19 -7.17 14.86
CA LEU A 60 8.15 -5.72 14.96
C LEU A 60 8.35 -5.30 16.42
N PRO A 61 9.29 -4.39 16.73
CA PRO A 61 9.36 -3.77 18.06
C PRO A 61 8.04 -3.11 18.46
N VAL A 62 7.65 -3.26 19.73
CA VAL A 62 6.34 -2.79 20.23
C VAL A 62 6.14 -1.28 20.15
N ASP A 63 7.24 -0.52 20.13
CA ASP A 63 7.23 0.95 20.07
C ASP A 63 7.19 1.49 18.63
N LEU A 64 7.12 0.62 17.62
CA LEU A 64 7.00 1.02 16.22
C LEU A 64 5.56 0.88 15.72
N SER A 65 5.06 1.92 15.07
CA SER A 65 3.77 1.97 14.39
C SER A 65 4.00 2.17 12.89
N PRO A 66 4.24 1.09 12.12
CA PRO A 66 4.52 1.21 10.69
C PRO A 66 3.28 1.60 9.91
N ILE A 67 3.48 2.41 8.85
CA ILE A 67 2.43 2.72 7.87
C ILE A 67 2.19 1.54 6.93
N CYS A 68 3.23 0.72 6.71
CA CYS A 68 3.17 -0.48 5.87
C CYS A 68 4.13 -1.54 6.40
N THR A 69 3.74 -2.81 6.28
CA THR A 69 4.63 -3.94 6.56
C THR A 69 4.55 -4.97 5.44
N PHE A 70 5.67 -5.64 5.16
CA PHE A 70 5.73 -6.74 4.23
C PHE A 70 6.53 -7.91 4.83
N ARG A 71 5.95 -9.10 4.80
CA ARG A 71 6.63 -10.30 5.26
C ARG A 71 7.36 -10.95 4.08
N GLU A 72 8.68 -10.89 4.12
CA GLU A 72 9.56 -11.44 3.10
C GLU A 72 10.29 -12.66 3.65
N THR A 73 10.94 -13.45 2.79
CA THR A 73 11.74 -14.62 3.21
C THR A 73 12.90 -14.21 4.11
N GLU A 74 13.50 -13.06 3.84
CA GLU A 74 14.66 -12.49 4.53
C GLU A 74 14.31 -11.85 5.87
N GLY A 75 13.03 -11.50 6.11
CA GLY A 75 12.57 -10.83 7.31
C GLY A 75 11.27 -10.08 7.14
N LEU A 76 10.94 -9.25 8.14
CA LEU A 76 9.81 -8.34 8.10
C LEU A 76 10.28 -6.96 7.69
N THR A 77 9.87 -6.49 6.53
CA THR A 77 10.01 -5.07 6.14
C THR A 77 8.95 -4.23 6.84
N ALA A 78 9.36 -3.07 7.36
CA ALA A 78 8.44 -2.07 7.90
C ALA A 78 8.80 -0.68 7.37
N ILE A 79 7.79 0.07 6.93
CA ILE A 79 7.91 1.48 6.56
C ILE A 79 7.35 2.29 7.72
N VAL A 80 8.20 3.10 8.35
CA VAL A 80 7.87 3.89 9.55
C VAL A 80 8.26 5.34 9.37
N GLU A 81 7.70 6.23 10.16
CA GLU A 81 8.24 7.58 10.26
C GLU A 81 9.68 7.54 10.80
N ARG A 82 10.56 8.35 10.19
CA ARG A 82 11.98 8.44 10.57
C ARG A 82 12.18 8.74 12.05
N SER A 83 11.32 9.56 12.63
CA SER A 83 11.32 9.90 14.05
C SER A 83 11.19 8.67 14.94
N GLN A 84 10.31 7.73 14.58
CA GLN A 84 10.09 6.49 15.33
C GLN A 84 11.32 5.56 15.23
N ALA A 85 11.90 5.41 14.04
CA ALA A 85 13.11 4.60 13.87
C ALA A 85 14.28 5.13 14.70
N ILE A 86 14.47 6.46 14.75
CA ILE A 86 15.50 7.11 15.57
C ILE A 86 15.24 6.86 17.06
N GLN A 87 14.00 7.06 17.52
CA GLN A 87 13.63 6.87 18.93
C GLN A 87 13.81 5.42 19.37
N ALA A 88 13.42 4.47 18.54
CA ALA A 88 13.57 3.03 18.80
C ALA A 88 14.98 2.52 18.52
N LYS A 89 15.91 3.36 18.04
CA LYS A 89 17.30 3.01 17.64
C LYS A 89 17.35 1.85 16.64
N VAL A 90 16.39 1.83 15.71
CA VAL A 90 16.31 0.81 14.64
C VAL A 90 17.11 1.32 13.43
N PRO A 91 18.00 0.50 12.86
CA PRO A 91 18.65 0.81 11.60
C PRO A 91 17.65 0.95 10.47
N TYR A 92 17.88 1.89 9.58
CA TYR A 92 17.01 2.14 8.43
C TYR A 92 17.80 2.56 7.20
N ILE A 93 17.14 2.48 6.06
CA ILE A 93 17.65 2.96 4.77
C ILE A 93 16.56 3.80 4.08
N PHE A 94 16.92 4.52 3.04
CA PHE A 94 16.05 5.19 2.09
C PHE A 94 15.07 6.17 2.78
N GLU A 95 15.54 7.40 3.02
CA GLU A 95 14.67 8.49 3.50
C GLU A 95 13.76 8.98 2.37
N ALA A 96 12.44 8.91 2.59
CA ALA A 96 11.44 9.24 1.58
C ALA A 96 10.33 10.14 2.13
N LYS A 97 9.75 10.94 1.24
CA LYS A 97 8.44 11.55 1.43
C LYS A 97 7.36 10.64 0.87
N LEU A 98 6.18 10.69 1.47
CA LEU A 98 5.00 9.98 1.00
C LEU A 98 4.10 10.92 0.20
N ILE A 99 3.81 10.55 -1.04
CA ILE A 99 2.77 11.17 -1.85
C ILE A 99 1.62 10.16 -1.99
N THR A 100 0.44 10.52 -1.51
CA THR A 100 -0.77 9.72 -1.69
C THR A 100 -1.55 10.25 -2.89
N LEU A 101 -1.92 9.37 -3.82
CA LEU A 101 -2.83 9.70 -4.92
C LEU A 101 -4.27 9.51 -4.43
N THR A 102 -4.96 10.63 -4.09
CA THR A 102 -6.24 10.57 -3.36
C THR A 102 -7.45 10.23 -4.22
N VAL A 103 -7.25 9.63 -5.38
CA VAL A 103 -8.32 9.02 -6.18
C VAL A 103 -8.55 7.58 -5.70
N HIS A 104 -9.81 7.19 -5.54
CA HIS A 104 -10.15 5.80 -5.23
C HIS A 104 -10.03 4.95 -6.50
N SER A 105 -8.86 4.36 -6.73
CA SER A 105 -8.60 3.41 -7.80
C SER A 105 -9.04 2.01 -7.40
N SER A 106 -9.68 1.29 -8.34
CA SER A 106 -9.93 -0.14 -8.16
C SER A 106 -8.61 -0.90 -8.15
N LEU A 107 -8.49 -1.93 -7.30
CA LEU A 107 -7.34 -2.85 -7.34
C LEU A 107 -7.21 -3.60 -8.68
N GLU A 108 -8.28 -3.63 -9.47
CA GLU A 108 -8.31 -4.19 -10.83
C GLU A 108 -8.04 -3.15 -11.93
N ALA A 109 -7.77 -1.88 -11.58
CA ALA A 109 -7.49 -0.85 -12.57
C ALA A 109 -6.20 -1.15 -13.35
N ILE A 110 -6.29 -1.13 -14.67
CA ILE A 110 -5.17 -1.46 -15.54
C ILE A 110 -4.45 -0.18 -15.97
N GLY A 111 -3.13 -0.13 -15.77
CA GLY A 111 -2.25 0.87 -16.36
C GLY A 111 -2.10 2.17 -15.59
N PHE A 112 -2.92 2.48 -14.60
CA PHE A 112 -2.84 3.76 -13.87
C PHE A 112 -1.48 3.92 -13.15
N LEU A 113 -1.13 2.99 -12.28
CA LEU A 113 0.16 3.03 -11.57
C LEU A 113 1.36 2.92 -12.52
N ALA A 114 1.24 2.15 -13.61
CA ALA A 114 2.28 2.05 -14.62
C ALA A 114 2.52 3.38 -15.35
N MET A 115 1.47 4.14 -15.65
CA MET A 115 1.55 5.48 -16.24
C MET A 115 2.29 6.44 -15.29
N ILE A 116 1.92 6.46 -14.02
CA ILE A 116 2.54 7.29 -12.99
C ILE A 116 4.04 6.94 -12.84
N ALA A 117 4.36 5.65 -12.67
CA ALA A 117 5.74 5.18 -12.53
C ALA A 117 6.57 5.51 -13.78
N THR A 118 6.00 5.38 -14.98
CA THR A 118 6.66 5.74 -16.24
C THR A 118 6.96 7.23 -16.32
N ALA A 119 6.04 8.09 -15.90
CA ALA A 119 6.24 9.53 -15.90
C ALA A 119 7.36 9.95 -14.95
N LEU A 120 7.37 9.40 -13.73
CA LEU A 120 8.43 9.63 -12.74
C LEU A 120 9.78 9.12 -13.25
N ALA A 121 9.83 7.91 -13.82
CA ALA A 121 11.06 7.34 -14.38
C ALA A 121 11.64 8.18 -15.52
N LYS A 122 10.79 8.70 -16.43
CA LYS A 122 11.23 9.63 -17.51
C LYS A 122 11.83 10.91 -16.96
N ALA A 123 11.38 11.37 -15.79
CA ALA A 123 11.94 12.53 -15.09
C ALA A 123 13.16 12.18 -14.22
N GLY A 124 13.62 10.91 -14.24
CA GLY A 124 14.74 10.45 -13.42
C GLY A 124 14.43 10.46 -11.92
N ILE A 125 13.16 10.26 -11.53
CA ILE A 125 12.71 10.26 -10.13
C ILE A 125 12.45 8.81 -9.70
N PRO A 126 13.23 8.27 -8.72
CA PRO A 126 12.95 6.97 -8.14
C PRO A 126 11.59 6.97 -7.42
N CYS A 127 10.85 5.86 -7.54
CA CYS A 127 9.55 5.72 -6.92
C CYS A 127 9.35 4.30 -6.40
N ASN A 128 9.07 4.16 -5.12
CA ASN A 128 8.62 2.90 -4.52
C ASN A 128 7.11 3.02 -4.25
N ALA A 129 6.31 2.26 -4.99
CA ALA A 129 4.87 2.36 -4.95
C ALA A 129 4.25 1.23 -4.12
N VAL A 130 3.21 1.57 -3.36
CA VAL A 130 2.36 0.63 -2.63
C VAL A 130 0.92 0.90 -3.03
N ALA A 131 0.31 -0.03 -3.76
CA ALA A 131 -1.13 -0.01 -4.03
C ALA A 131 -1.87 -0.51 -2.80
N ALA A 132 -2.62 0.36 -2.14
CA ALA A 132 -3.48 0.02 -1.00
C ALA A 132 -4.94 -0.06 -1.44
N PHE A 133 -5.85 -0.40 -0.52
CA PHE A 133 -7.25 -0.65 -0.84
C PHE A 133 -7.96 0.56 -1.49
N HIS A 134 -7.69 1.77 -1.01
CA HIS A 134 -8.35 2.99 -1.49
C HIS A 134 -7.48 3.84 -2.39
N HIS A 135 -6.18 3.89 -2.14
CA HIS A 135 -5.27 4.82 -2.78
C HIS A 135 -3.93 4.17 -3.10
N ASP A 136 -3.26 4.69 -4.11
CA ASP A 136 -1.85 4.40 -4.38
C ASP A 136 -0.97 5.37 -3.60
N HIS A 137 0.10 4.83 -3.00
CA HIS A 137 1.06 5.54 -2.18
C HIS A 137 2.44 5.46 -2.80
N LEU A 138 3.11 6.59 -2.95
CA LEU A 138 4.40 6.71 -3.60
C LEU A 138 5.45 7.20 -2.60
N PHE A 139 6.46 6.41 -2.33
CA PHE A 139 7.61 6.80 -1.52
C PHE A 139 8.71 7.30 -2.43
N ILE A 140 8.97 8.60 -2.37
CA ILE A 140 9.90 9.35 -3.22
C ILE A 140 11.07 9.82 -2.36
N PRO A 141 12.34 9.72 -2.83
CA PRO A 141 13.48 10.29 -2.10
C PRO A 141 13.20 11.73 -1.68
N VAL A 142 13.58 12.09 -0.44
CA VAL A 142 13.27 13.41 0.16
C VAL A 142 13.68 14.56 -0.79
N GLU A 143 14.87 14.47 -1.39
CA GLU A 143 15.42 15.50 -2.29
C GLU A 143 14.71 15.64 -3.64
N ARG A 144 13.83 14.69 -3.99
CA ARG A 144 13.07 14.68 -5.26
C ARG A 144 11.56 14.80 -5.05
N ALA A 145 11.12 14.96 -3.80
CA ALA A 145 9.69 14.95 -3.46
C ALA A 145 8.91 16.11 -4.10
N ASP A 146 9.46 17.31 -4.07
CA ASP A 146 8.81 18.51 -4.64
C ASP A 146 8.73 18.43 -6.17
N ASP A 147 9.78 17.89 -6.83
CA ASP A 147 9.78 17.65 -8.28
C ASP A 147 8.71 16.62 -8.66
N ALA A 148 8.63 15.53 -7.91
CA ALA A 148 7.62 14.49 -8.12
C ALA A 148 6.20 15.04 -7.91
N PHE A 149 5.98 15.79 -6.84
CA PHE A 149 4.69 16.41 -6.54
C PHE A 149 4.24 17.38 -7.64
N SER A 150 5.16 18.22 -8.12
CA SER A 150 4.88 19.15 -9.22
C SER A 150 4.54 18.44 -10.53
N LEU A 151 5.28 17.36 -10.86
CA LEU A 151 5.03 16.53 -12.04
C LEU A 151 3.67 15.84 -11.96
N LEU A 152 3.33 15.25 -10.82
CA LEU A 152 2.05 14.56 -10.62
C LEU A 152 0.86 15.51 -10.72
N ASN A 153 0.96 16.73 -10.16
CA ASN A 153 -0.05 17.76 -10.33
C ASN A 153 -0.21 18.19 -11.79
N ALA A 154 0.89 18.34 -12.54
CA ALA A 154 0.83 18.66 -13.96
C ALA A 154 0.14 17.54 -14.77
N LEU A 155 0.39 16.28 -14.42
CA LEU A 155 -0.25 15.11 -15.05
C LEU A 155 -1.76 15.09 -14.82
N SER A 156 -2.24 15.40 -13.60
CA SER A 156 -3.68 15.40 -13.29
C SER A 156 -4.45 16.48 -14.07
N HIS A 157 -3.79 17.56 -14.45
CA HIS A 157 -4.39 18.66 -15.22
C HIS A 157 -4.16 18.52 -16.75
N SER A 158 -3.34 17.55 -17.20
CA SER A 158 -3.13 17.33 -18.63
C SER A 158 -4.32 16.59 -19.24
N SER A 159 -4.92 17.14 -20.29
CA SER A 159 -5.88 16.40 -21.13
C SER A 159 -5.14 15.19 -21.71
N ALA A 160 -5.75 13.99 -21.62
CA ALA A 160 -5.19 12.81 -22.27
C ALA A 160 -4.92 13.12 -23.74
N PRO A 161 -3.74 12.73 -24.31
CA PRO A 161 -3.55 12.85 -25.75
C PRO A 161 -4.64 12.03 -26.44
N ALA A 162 -5.34 12.64 -27.40
CA ALA A 162 -6.29 11.94 -28.24
C ALA A 162 -5.59 10.70 -28.80
N ALA A 163 -6.17 9.52 -28.58
CA ALA A 163 -5.67 8.27 -29.13
C ALA A 163 -5.64 8.39 -30.67
N SER A 164 -4.43 8.32 -31.24
CA SER A 164 -4.21 8.28 -32.68
C SER A 164 -4.29 6.84 -33.14
#